data_a45c9cb6b9228c8338d2353cc27787d3
#
_entry.id   a45c9cb6b9228c8338d2353cc27787d3
#
_cell.length_a   1.000
_cell.length_b   1.000
_cell.length_c   1.000
_cell.angle_alpha   90.00
_cell.angle_beta   90.00
_cell.angle_gamma   90.00
#
_symmetry.space_group_name_H-M   'P 1'
#
loop_
_entity.id
_entity.type
_entity.pdbx_description
1 polymer ?
#
loop_
_entity_poly.entity_id
_entity_poly.type
_entity_poly.pdbx_seq_one_letter_code
_entity_poly.pdbx_strand_id
1 'polypeptide(L)'
;ENGIAAFTGDGTNPTVMEMATKAIGAAGGCGVPTIKPWNIDTIREKMAQAKASGCFAVAMDVDAAGLPFLKNMTPPAGSKSVEELAEIVKLAERPFIVKGVMTVKGALKAREAGAAAIVVSNHGGRVLDQCPATAEVLPEIAAALKGTGVKILVDGGIRTGVDVFKALALGADGVLICRPFVTAVYGGGEEGVKCYIVKLAGELAD
;
A
#
# COMPACT_ATOMS: atom_id res chain seq x y z
N GLU A 1 10.94 10.33 12.52
CA GLU A 1 11.68 11.59 12.58
C GLU A 1 11.26 12.56 11.47
N ASN A 2 10.99 12.10 10.27
CA ASN A 2 10.70 12.94 9.11
C ASN A 2 9.18 13.07 8.78
N GLY A 3 8.31 12.65 9.68
CA GLY A 3 6.86 12.85 9.56
C GLY A 3 6.16 12.01 8.49
N ILE A 4 6.79 10.95 7.96
CA ILE A 4 6.19 10.02 7.02
C ILE A 4 6.05 8.63 7.61
N ALA A 5 5.12 7.83 7.06
CA ALA A 5 4.96 6.43 7.41
C ALA A 5 5.58 5.51 6.34
N ALA A 6 6.17 4.39 6.77
CA ALA A 6 6.71 3.39 5.87
C ALA A 6 5.66 2.32 5.52
N PHE A 7 5.42 2.09 4.23
CA PHE A 7 4.75 0.89 3.74
C PHE A 7 5.79 -0.18 3.44
N THR A 8 5.61 -1.38 3.98
CA THR A 8 6.55 -2.49 3.79
C THR A 8 5.82 -3.68 3.19
N GLY A 9 6.49 -4.43 2.32
CA GLY A 9 5.96 -5.69 1.83
C GLY A 9 6.31 -6.86 2.74
N ASP A 10 5.61 -7.98 2.59
CA ASP A 10 5.89 -9.23 3.31
C ASP A 10 6.90 -10.13 2.57
N GLY A 11 7.27 -9.75 1.34
CA GLY A 11 8.22 -10.51 0.52
C GLY A 11 7.74 -11.93 0.19
N THR A 12 8.65 -12.74 -0.31
CA THR A 12 8.49 -14.20 -0.50
C THR A 12 9.34 -15.00 0.50
N ASN A 13 10.25 -14.32 1.19
CA ASN A 13 11.07 -14.87 2.27
C ASN A 13 10.50 -14.39 3.61
N PRO A 14 10.22 -15.26 4.58
CA PRO A 14 9.69 -14.92 5.90
C PRO A 14 10.50 -13.83 6.65
N THR A 15 11.81 -13.80 6.45
CA THR A 15 12.70 -12.80 7.08
C THR A 15 12.37 -11.35 6.68
N VAL A 16 11.79 -11.13 5.49
CA VAL A 16 11.42 -9.78 5.04
C VAL A 16 10.32 -9.19 5.92
N MET A 17 9.27 -9.96 6.19
CA MET A 17 8.18 -9.53 7.08
C MET A 17 8.67 -9.34 8.51
N GLU A 18 9.52 -10.25 9.00
CA GLU A 18 10.09 -10.19 10.34
C GLU A 18 10.96 -8.93 10.55
N MET A 19 11.86 -8.65 9.61
CA MET A 19 12.69 -7.43 9.66
C MET A 19 11.85 -6.15 9.56
N ALA A 20 10.85 -6.15 8.67
CA ALA A 20 9.97 -5.00 8.48
C ALA A 20 9.15 -4.70 9.75
N THR A 21 8.53 -5.71 10.35
CA THR A 21 7.71 -5.53 11.56
C THR A 21 8.56 -5.15 12.76
N LYS A 22 9.78 -5.68 12.88
CA LYS A 22 10.74 -5.27 13.90
C LYS A 22 11.13 -3.80 13.75
N ALA A 23 11.43 -3.34 12.53
CA ALA A 23 11.76 -1.94 12.26
C ALA A 23 10.57 -1.00 12.55
N ILE A 24 9.35 -1.40 12.18
CA ILE A 24 8.12 -0.65 12.51
C ILE A 24 7.95 -0.52 14.02
N GLY A 25 8.13 -1.60 14.77
CA GLY A 25 8.06 -1.59 16.23
C GLY A 25 9.11 -0.65 16.86
N ALA A 26 10.36 -0.70 16.38
CA ALA A 26 11.42 0.19 16.82
C ALA A 26 11.14 1.67 16.51
N ALA A 27 10.36 1.94 15.45
CA ALA A 27 9.88 3.29 15.08
C ALA A 27 8.56 3.68 15.76
N GLY A 28 8.19 3.04 16.87
CA GLY A 28 6.96 3.36 17.61
C GLY A 28 5.67 3.03 16.86
N GLY A 29 5.69 2.05 15.97
CA GLY A 29 4.54 1.64 15.18
C GLY A 29 4.28 2.49 13.92
N CYS A 30 5.20 3.40 13.57
CA CYS A 30 5.05 4.30 12.42
C CYS A 30 5.27 3.58 11.08
N GLY A 31 4.37 2.66 10.74
CA GLY A 31 4.43 1.91 9.50
C GLY A 31 3.17 1.10 9.22
N VAL A 32 3.07 0.62 7.98
CA VAL A 32 1.97 -0.18 7.46
C VAL A 32 2.54 -1.44 6.81
N PRO A 33 2.56 -2.58 7.52
CA PRO A 33 2.88 -3.86 6.92
C PRO A 33 1.87 -4.21 5.83
N THR A 34 2.36 -4.57 4.65
CA THR A 34 1.52 -4.96 3.52
C THR A 34 1.65 -6.46 3.30
N ILE A 35 0.54 -7.18 3.40
CA ILE A 35 0.44 -8.64 3.29
C ILE A 35 -0.10 -9.00 1.90
N LYS A 36 0.48 -9.99 1.24
CA LYS A 36 -0.06 -10.53 -0.01
C LYS A 36 -1.32 -11.35 0.25
N PRO A 37 -2.17 -11.57 -0.78
CA PRO A 37 -3.42 -12.30 -0.63
C PRO A 37 -3.20 -13.83 -0.57
N TRP A 38 -2.44 -14.28 0.43
CA TRP A 38 -2.19 -15.70 0.72
C TRP A 38 -3.47 -16.46 1.11
N ASN A 39 -3.35 -17.74 1.45
CA ASN A 39 -4.41 -18.48 2.12
C ASN A 39 -4.68 -17.90 3.52
N ILE A 40 -5.83 -18.20 4.09
CA ILE A 40 -6.29 -17.57 5.34
C ILE A 40 -5.36 -17.87 6.53
N ASP A 41 -4.77 -19.04 6.60
CA ASP A 41 -3.91 -19.42 7.72
C ASP A 41 -2.60 -18.62 7.69
N THR A 42 -1.96 -18.49 6.52
CA THR A 42 -0.79 -17.64 6.33
C THR A 42 -1.13 -16.15 6.60
N ILE A 43 -2.32 -15.70 6.19
CA ILE A 43 -2.78 -14.33 6.50
C ILE A 43 -2.90 -14.14 8.01
N ARG A 44 -3.46 -15.09 8.76
CA ARG A 44 -3.57 -15.02 10.23
C ARG A 44 -2.21 -14.90 10.91
N GLU A 45 -1.24 -15.72 10.49
CA GLU A 45 0.12 -15.67 11.03
C GLU A 45 0.78 -14.30 10.78
N LYS A 46 0.74 -13.82 9.52
CA LYS A 46 1.30 -12.53 9.15
C LYS A 46 0.57 -11.36 9.81
N MET A 47 -0.75 -11.46 9.98
CA MET A 47 -1.55 -10.47 10.69
C MET A 47 -1.16 -10.38 12.17
N ALA A 48 -0.90 -11.53 12.82
CA ALA A 48 -0.40 -11.55 14.19
C ALA A 48 0.97 -10.85 14.32
N GLN A 49 1.87 -11.12 13.38
CA GLN A 49 3.16 -10.43 13.27
C GLN A 49 2.99 -8.91 13.09
N ALA A 50 2.12 -8.50 12.16
CA ALA A 50 1.82 -7.09 11.93
C ALA A 50 1.28 -6.41 13.19
N LYS A 51 0.31 -7.03 13.87
CA LYS A 51 -0.25 -6.51 15.11
C LYS A 51 0.78 -6.36 16.23
N ALA A 52 1.68 -7.34 16.38
CA ALA A 52 2.74 -7.32 17.38
C ALA A 52 3.73 -6.16 17.18
N SER A 53 3.90 -5.66 15.97
CA SER A 53 4.73 -4.48 15.69
C SER A 53 4.18 -3.16 16.22
N GLY A 54 2.93 -3.13 16.68
CA GLY A 54 2.25 -1.90 17.07
C GLY A 54 1.88 -0.98 15.90
N CYS A 55 1.93 -1.46 14.65
CA CYS A 55 1.59 -0.67 13.46
C CYS A 55 0.21 -0.03 13.57
N PHE A 56 0.03 1.17 13.04
CA PHE A 56 -1.25 1.89 13.12
C PHE A 56 -2.29 1.40 12.08
N ALA A 57 -1.85 0.73 11.01
CA ALA A 57 -2.70 0.15 9.97
C ALA A 57 -2.02 -1.06 9.33
N VAL A 58 -2.79 -1.89 8.63
CA VAL A 58 -2.28 -3.01 7.81
C VAL A 58 -2.82 -2.86 6.40
N ALA A 59 -2.04 -3.25 5.39
CA ALA A 59 -2.47 -3.25 4.00
C ALA A 59 -2.44 -4.66 3.39
N MET A 60 -3.17 -4.85 2.29
CA MET A 60 -3.09 -6.04 1.44
C MET A 60 -2.96 -5.65 -0.02
N ASP A 61 -1.95 -6.21 -0.70
CA ASP A 61 -1.76 -6.13 -2.15
C ASP A 61 -2.72 -7.10 -2.86
N VAL A 62 -3.99 -6.77 -3.03
CA VAL A 62 -4.96 -7.70 -3.66
C VAL A 62 -4.62 -8.03 -5.11
N ASP A 63 -4.00 -7.10 -5.82
CA ASP A 63 -3.53 -7.27 -7.20
C ASP A 63 -2.38 -8.28 -7.32
N ALA A 64 -1.63 -8.50 -6.24
CA ALA A 64 -0.55 -9.49 -6.21
C ALA A 64 -1.03 -10.92 -6.51
N ALA A 65 -2.32 -11.22 -6.37
CA ALA A 65 -2.94 -12.45 -6.86
C ALA A 65 -2.70 -12.69 -8.36
N GLY A 66 -2.49 -11.62 -9.13
CA GLY A 66 -2.17 -11.69 -10.56
C GLY A 66 -0.70 -11.93 -10.89
N LEU A 67 0.21 -11.82 -9.92
CA LEU A 67 1.65 -12.02 -10.17
C LEU A 67 1.96 -13.50 -10.47
N PRO A 68 2.51 -13.81 -11.65
CA PRO A 68 2.67 -15.20 -12.08
C PRO A 68 3.47 -16.06 -11.12
N PHE A 69 4.54 -15.53 -10.53
CA PHE A 69 5.41 -16.28 -9.63
C PHE A 69 4.74 -16.61 -8.29
N LEU A 70 3.77 -15.80 -7.82
CA LEU A 70 3.06 -16.03 -6.56
C LEU A 70 2.03 -17.16 -6.66
N LYS A 71 1.50 -17.43 -7.87
CA LYS A 71 0.58 -18.54 -8.10
C LYS A 71 1.24 -19.89 -7.94
N ASN A 72 2.56 -19.96 -8.17
CA ASN A 72 3.34 -21.19 -8.09
C ASN A 72 4.01 -21.41 -6.71
N MET A 73 3.77 -20.51 -5.76
CA MET A 73 4.28 -20.67 -4.40
C MET A 73 3.39 -21.60 -3.56
N THR A 74 3.93 -22.07 -2.45
CA THR A 74 3.19 -22.87 -1.46
C THR A 74 3.23 -22.14 -0.12
N PRO A 75 2.08 -21.65 0.38
CA PRO A 75 0.76 -21.60 -0.29
C PRO A 75 0.73 -20.58 -1.43
N PRO A 76 -0.14 -20.75 -2.44
CA PRO A 76 -0.29 -19.77 -3.52
C PRO A 76 -1.02 -18.52 -3.04
N ALA A 77 -0.70 -17.37 -3.64
CA ALA A 77 -1.56 -16.19 -3.54
C ALA A 77 -2.77 -16.34 -4.48
N GLY A 78 -3.92 -15.83 -4.05
CA GLY A 78 -5.17 -15.91 -4.82
C GLY A 78 -6.08 -14.69 -4.61
N SER A 79 -7.01 -14.49 -5.55
CA SER A 79 -8.03 -13.45 -5.43
C SER A 79 -8.87 -13.64 -4.16
N LYS A 80 -9.44 -12.56 -3.65
CA LYS A 80 -10.33 -12.55 -2.50
C LYS A 80 -11.71 -12.06 -2.91
N SER A 81 -12.76 -12.75 -2.44
CA SER A 81 -14.13 -12.23 -2.53
C SER A 81 -14.32 -11.06 -1.56
N VAL A 82 -15.45 -10.36 -1.66
CA VAL A 82 -15.77 -9.27 -0.72
C VAL A 82 -15.92 -9.82 0.70
N GLU A 83 -16.54 -11.00 0.84
CA GLU A 83 -16.76 -11.67 2.13
C GLU A 83 -15.45 -12.10 2.77
N GLU A 84 -14.56 -12.74 2.00
CA GLU A 84 -13.23 -13.11 2.46
C GLU A 84 -12.42 -11.88 2.87
N LEU A 85 -12.50 -10.80 2.09
CA LEU A 85 -11.82 -9.56 2.40
C LEU A 85 -12.39 -8.92 3.67
N ALA A 86 -13.71 -8.98 3.88
CA ALA A 86 -14.35 -8.48 5.10
C ALA A 86 -13.90 -9.25 6.37
N GLU A 87 -13.70 -10.57 6.25
CA GLU A 87 -13.12 -11.37 7.34
C GLU A 87 -11.69 -10.94 7.65
N ILE A 88 -10.87 -10.71 6.61
CA ILE A 88 -9.49 -10.25 6.75
C ILE A 88 -9.43 -8.86 7.40
N VAL A 89 -10.32 -7.95 6.99
CA VAL A 89 -10.46 -6.62 7.60
C VAL A 89 -10.74 -6.73 9.10
N LYS A 90 -11.63 -7.63 9.52
CA LYS A 90 -11.92 -7.88 10.94
C LYS A 90 -10.71 -8.43 11.70
N LEU A 91 -9.93 -9.34 11.08
CA LEU A 91 -8.72 -9.90 11.68
C LEU A 91 -7.64 -8.85 11.95
N ALA A 92 -7.63 -7.74 11.19
CA ALA A 92 -6.64 -6.68 11.38
C ALA A 92 -6.81 -5.94 12.71
N GLU A 93 -8.05 -5.81 13.24
CA GLU A 93 -8.36 -5.08 14.48
C GLU A 93 -7.84 -3.64 14.50
N ARG A 94 -7.60 -3.07 13.32
CA ARG A 94 -7.09 -1.72 13.07
C ARG A 94 -7.44 -1.29 11.64
N PRO A 95 -7.22 -0.03 11.25
CA PRO A 95 -7.48 0.40 9.89
C PRO A 95 -6.84 -0.53 8.86
N PHE A 96 -7.64 -1.00 7.91
CA PHE A 96 -7.19 -1.89 6.84
C PHE A 96 -7.21 -1.18 5.50
N ILE A 97 -6.15 -1.35 4.72
CA ILE A 97 -5.91 -0.67 3.45
C ILE A 97 -5.89 -1.70 2.32
N VAL A 98 -6.76 -1.55 1.34
CA VAL A 98 -6.76 -2.41 0.14
C VAL A 98 -5.94 -1.76 -0.96
N LYS A 99 -4.80 -2.37 -1.32
CA LYS A 99 -3.90 -1.87 -2.36
C LYS A 99 -4.05 -2.66 -3.66
N GLY A 100 -3.88 -1.98 -4.80
CA GLY A 100 -4.00 -2.59 -6.12
C GLY A 100 -5.37 -2.36 -6.77
N VAL A 101 -6.02 -1.24 -6.43
CA VAL A 101 -7.33 -0.88 -6.93
C VAL A 101 -7.18 0.03 -8.16
N MET A 102 -7.72 -0.40 -9.30
CA MET A 102 -7.63 0.35 -10.57
C MET A 102 -9.00 0.67 -11.19
N THR A 103 -10.10 0.32 -10.52
CA THR A 103 -11.45 0.53 -11.05
C THR A 103 -12.41 1.01 -9.96
N VAL A 104 -13.44 1.76 -10.36
CA VAL A 104 -14.54 2.15 -9.46
C VAL A 104 -15.18 0.92 -8.82
N LYS A 105 -15.41 -0.15 -9.59
CA LYS A 105 -15.98 -1.40 -9.06
C LYS A 105 -15.10 -2.02 -7.98
N GLY A 106 -13.78 -2.01 -8.16
CA GLY A 106 -12.83 -2.49 -7.15
C GLY A 106 -12.84 -1.63 -5.89
N ALA A 107 -12.92 -0.30 -6.06
CA ALA A 107 -12.99 0.64 -4.95
C ALA A 107 -14.26 0.46 -4.10
N LEU A 108 -15.41 0.27 -4.76
CA LEU A 108 -16.69 0.02 -4.08
C LEU A 108 -16.67 -1.33 -3.34
N LYS A 109 -16.08 -2.38 -3.90
CA LYS A 109 -15.90 -3.67 -3.23
C LYS A 109 -14.99 -3.55 -2.00
N ALA A 110 -13.91 -2.80 -2.09
CA ALA A 110 -13.02 -2.56 -0.94
C ALA A 110 -13.78 -1.83 0.19
N ARG A 111 -14.58 -0.82 -0.15
CA ARG A 111 -15.46 -0.12 0.80
C ARG A 111 -16.48 -1.09 1.42
N GLU A 112 -17.15 -1.91 0.61
CA GLU A 112 -18.15 -2.91 1.06
C GLU A 112 -17.54 -3.91 2.05
N ALA A 113 -16.29 -4.32 1.82
CA ALA A 113 -15.53 -5.17 2.73
C ALA A 113 -15.10 -4.47 4.04
N GLY A 114 -15.30 -3.15 4.16
CA GLY A 114 -14.97 -2.39 5.36
C GLY A 114 -13.55 -1.81 5.37
N ALA A 115 -12.91 -1.66 4.22
CA ALA A 115 -11.60 -1.02 4.13
C ALA A 115 -11.67 0.44 4.60
N ALA A 116 -10.70 0.85 5.43
CA ALA A 116 -10.55 2.25 5.87
C ALA A 116 -9.90 3.13 4.79
N ALA A 117 -9.10 2.53 3.92
CA ALA A 117 -8.45 3.20 2.80
C ALA A 117 -8.25 2.25 1.62
N ILE A 118 -8.04 2.83 0.46
CA ILE A 118 -7.54 2.12 -0.73
C ILE A 118 -6.25 2.76 -1.22
N VAL A 119 -5.44 1.98 -1.96
CA VAL A 119 -4.36 2.52 -2.78
C VAL A 119 -4.70 2.28 -4.24
N VAL A 120 -4.91 3.37 -4.98
CA VAL A 120 -5.00 3.31 -6.45
C VAL A 120 -3.62 2.99 -6.98
N SER A 121 -3.47 1.78 -7.52
CA SER A 121 -2.16 1.21 -7.86
C SER A 121 -2.29 0.14 -8.94
N ASN A 122 -1.46 0.20 -9.96
CA ASN A 122 -1.25 -0.85 -10.96
C ASN A 122 0.04 -1.65 -10.68
N HIS A 123 0.59 -1.53 -9.46
CA HIS A 123 1.83 -2.21 -9.04
C HIS A 123 3.03 -1.87 -9.92
N GLY A 124 3.04 -0.67 -10.52
CA GLY A 124 4.07 -0.26 -11.48
C GLY A 124 4.05 -1.01 -12.80
N GLY A 125 2.88 -1.50 -13.23
CA GLY A 125 2.68 -2.29 -14.46
C GLY A 125 3.12 -3.76 -14.35
N ARG A 126 3.45 -4.24 -13.15
CA ARG A 126 4.04 -5.58 -12.95
C ARG A 126 3.02 -6.71 -12.94
N VAL A 127 1.76 -6.42 -12.65
CA VAL A 127 0.70 -7.43 -12.55
C VAL A 127 0.01 -7.64 -13.89
N LEU A 128 -0.39 -6.54 -14.53
CA LEU A 128 -1.04 -6.54 -15.83
C LEU A 128 -0.41 -5.44 -16.67
N ASP A 129 0.15 -5.83 -17.81
CA ASP A 129 0.70 -4.89 -18.77
C ASP A 129 -0.41 -4.07 -19.46
N GLN A 130 -0.08 -2.89 -19.96
CA GLN A 130 -0.97 -1.98 -20.66
C GLN A 130 -2.19 -1.51 -19.82
N CYS A 131 -2.07 -1.55 -18.50
CA CYS A 131 -3.02 -0.88 -17.62
C CYS A 131 -2.93 0.64 -17.82
N PRO A 132 -4.05 1.37 -17.63
CA PRO A 132 -4.04 2.83 -17.52
C PRO A 132 -3.05 3.29 -16.43
N ALA A 133 -2.58 4.53 -16.55
CA ALA A 133 -1.86 5.15 -15.44
C ALA A 133 -2.80 5.38 -14.24
N THR A 134 -2.26 5.30 -13.03
CA THR A 134 -3.07 5.52 -11.82
C THR A 134 -3.68 6.92 -11.77
N ALA A 135 -3.00 7.92 -12.34
CA ALA A 135 -3.51 9.28 -12.46
C ALA A 135 -4.73 9.41 -13.39
N GLU A 136 -4.88 8.51 -14.38
CA GLU A 136 -6.03 8.51 -15.30
C GLU A 136 -7.30 8.01 -14.62
N VAL A 137 -7.20 6.99 -13.78
CA VAL A 137 -8.35 6.37 -13.11
C VAL A 137 -8.67 6.99 -11.75
N LEU A 138 -7.75 7.76 -11.18
CA LEU A 138 -7.90 8.36 -9.85
C LEU A 138 -9.13 9.28 -9.74
N PRO A 139 -9.43 10.18 -10.70
CA PRO A 139 -10.57 11.09 -10.55
C PRO A 139 -11.92 10.39 -10.48
N GLU A 140 -12.14 9.35 -11.28
CA GLU A 140 -13.41 8.60 -11.27
C GLU A 140 -13.57 7.78 -9.98
N ILE A 141 -12.48 7.21 -9.46
CA ILE A 141 -12.47 6.48 -8.18
C ILE A 141 -12.74 7.46 -7.03
N ALA A 142 -12.09 8.63 -7.04
CA ALA A 142 -12.30 9.66 -6.03
C ALA A 142 -13.75 10.16 -6.01
N ALA A 143 -14.34 10.39 -7.19
CA ALA A 143 -15.75 10.76 -7.31
C ALA A 143 -16.68 9.69 -6.73
N ALA A 144 -16.41 8.41 -7.00
CA ALA A 144 -17.24 7.28 -6.53
C ALA A 144 -17.16 7.07 -5.01
N LEU A 145 -16.04 7.41 -4.38
CA LEU A 145 -15.83 7.28 -2.94
C LEU A 145 -16.11 8.57 -2.15
N LYS A 146 -16.51 9.64 -2.82
CA LYS A 146 -16.80 10.92 -2.17
C LYS A 146 -17.85 10.77 -1.07
N GLY A 147 -17.53 11.26 0.13
CA GLY A 147 -18.45 11.23 1.28
C GLY A 147 -18.58 9.87 1.97
N THR A 148 -17.85 8.83 1.53
CA THR A 148 -17.91 7.49 2.14
C THR A 148 -17.04 7.34 3.38
N GLY A 149 -16.09 8.24 3.60
CA GLY A 149 -15.10 8.16 4.67
C GLY A 149 -13.88 7.31 4.33
N VAL A 150 -13.90 6.54 3.23
CA VAL A 150 -12.74 5.75 2.77
C VAL A 150 -11.66 6.70 2.25
N LYS A 151 -10.44 6.55 2.75
CA LYS A 151 -9.29 7.34 2.31
C LYS A 151 -8.71 6.80 1.01
N ILE A 152 -8.22 7.69 0.16
CA ILE A 152 -7.70 7.35 -1.15
C ILE A 152 -6.21 7.71 -1.19
N LEU A 153 -5.38 6.69 -1.27
CA LEU A 153 -3.96 6.82 -1.54
C LEU A 153 -3.69 6.45 -3.01
N VAL A 154 -2.61 6.95 -3.56
CA VAL A 154 -2.20 6.62 -4.93
C VAL A 154 -0.70 6.38 -5.00
N ASP A 155 -0.28 5.42 -5.82
CA ASP A 155 1.13 5.22 -6.17
C ASP A 155 1.35 5.19 -7.68
N GLY A 156 2.61 5.07 -8.06
CA GLY A 156 3.01 4.99 -9.47
C GLY A 156 3.31 6.36 -10.08
N GLY A 157 4.53 6.53 -10.57
CA GLY A 157 4.93 7.74 -11.27
C GLY A 157 5.35 8.93 -10.42
N ILE A 158 5.08 8.95 -9.12
CA ILE A 158 5.43 10.06 -8.22
C ILE A 158 6.95 10.16 -8.05
N ARG A 159 7.53 11.34 -8.34
CA ARG A 159 8.96 11.62 -8.29
C ARG A 159 9.30 12.94 -7.60
N THR A 160 8.38 13.90 -7.65
CA THR A 160 8.56 15.28 -7.21
C THR A 160 7.39 15.73 -6.33
N GLY A 161 7.56 16.83 -5.59
CA GLY A 161 6.47 17.47 -4.85
C GLY A 161 5.34 17.93 -5.76
N VAL A 162 5.66 18.34 -7.00
CA VAL A 162 4.66 18.69 -8.03
C VAL A 162 3.78 17.48 -8.41
N ASP A 163 4.35 16.28 -8.48
CA ASP A 163 3.55 15.07 -8.73
C ASP A 163 2.63 14.77 -7.54
N VAL A 164 3.11 14.99 -6.31
CA VAL A 164 2.29 14.87 -5.09
C VAL A 164 1.12 15.85 -5.16
N PHE A 165 1.39 17.13 -5.44
CA PHE A 165 0.36 18.16 -5.58
C PHE A 165 -0.70 17.77 -6.62
N LYS A 166 -0.28 17.30 -7.80
CA LYS A 166 -1.20 16.84 -8.86
C LYS A 166 -2.07 15.67 -8.40
N ALA A 167 -1.49 14.69 -7.70
CA ALA A 167 -2.24 13.56 -7.16
C ALA A 167 -3.30 14.00 -6.14
N LEU A 168 -2.97 14.92 -5.24
CA LEU A 168 -3.91 15.50 -4.28
C LEU A 168 -5.02 16.28 -5.01
N ALA A 169 -4.68 17.09 -6.02
CA ALA A 169 -5.65 17.84 -6.82
C ALA A 169 -6.61 16.92 -7.60
N LEU A 170 -6.17 15.71 -7.98
CA LEU A 170 -7.00 14.68 -8.64
C LEU A 170 -7.88 13.89 -7.66
N GLY A 171 -7.77 14.15 -6.36
CA GLY A 171 -8.64 13.58 -5.34
C GLY A 171 -8.03 12.52 -4.43
N ALA A 172 -6.71 12.35 -4.42
CA ALA A 172 -6.03 11.53 -3.43
C ALA A 172 -5.95 12.25 -2.07
N ASP A 173 -5.98 11.48 -0.96
CA ASP A 173 -5.68 11.97 0.39
C ASP A 173 -4.16 11.89 0.69
N GLY A 174 -3.41 11.13 -0.10
CA GLY A 174 -1.96 10.97 0.06
C GLY A 174 -1.35 10.11 -1.05
N VAL A 175 -0.03 10.00 -1.04
CA VAL A 175 0.73 9.25 -2.05
C VAL A 175 1.65 8.22 -1.43
N LEU A 176 1.94 7.14 -2.16
CA LEU A 176 3.01 6.20 -1.85
C LEU A 176 4.11 6.31 -2.91
N ILE A 177 5.36 6.26 -2.46
CA ILE A 177 6.54 6.33 -3.32
C ILE A 177 7.44 5.14 -2.97
N CYS A 178 7.83 4.35 -3.96
CA CYS A 178 8.64 3.14 -3.75
C CYS A 178 10.04 3.28 -4.39
N ARG A 179 10.16 3.09 -5.70
CA ARG A 179 11.44 3.01 -6.41
C ARG A 179 12.39 4.18 -6.20
N PRO A 180 11.95 5.43 -6.14
CA PRO A 180 12.84 6.55 -5.79
C PRO A 180 13.50 6.42 -4.43
N PHE A 181 12.78 5.89 -3.43
CA PHE A 181 13.38 5.60 -2.12
C PHE A 181 14.39 4.46 -2.16
N VAL A 182 14.17 3.44 -3.01
CA VAL A 182 15.18 2.39 -3.24
C VAL A 182 16.47 3.02 -3.79
N THR A 183 16.36 3.90 -4.78
CA THR A 183 17.51 4.64 -5.32
C THR A 183 18.19 5.47 -4.24
N ALA A 184 17.43 6.16 -3.39
CA ALA A 184 17.97 6.97 -2.30
C ALA A 184 18.74 6.14 -1.27
N VAL A 185 18.20 4.94 -0.91
CA VAL A 185 18.88 4.00 -0.01
C VAL A 185 20.22 3.53 -0.59
N TYR A 186 20.23 3.08 -1.86
CA TYR A 186 21.45 2.59 -2.50
C TYR A 186 22.48 3.71 -2.74
N GLY A 187 22.01 4.95 -2.99
CA GLY A 187 22.87 6.09 -3.26
C GLY A 187 23.44 6.77 -2.02
N GLY A 188 22.74 6.73 -0.87
CA GLY A 188 23.12 7.50 0.30
C GLY A 188 22.61 6.95 1.64
N GLY A 189 22.16 5.69 1.69
CA GLY A 189 21.68 5.09 2.93
C GLY A 189 20.54 5.91 3.56
N GLU A 190 20.60 6.04 4.87
CA GLU A 190 19.62 6.79 5.67
C GLU A 190 19.58 8.28 5.30
N GLU A 191 20.74 8.90 5.12
CA GLU A 191 20.85 10.31 4.70
C GLU A 191 20.27 10.55 3.31
N GLY A 192 20.46 9.61 2.37
CA GLY A 192 19.85 9.67 1.05
C GLY A 192 18.32 9.67 1.11
N VAL A 193 17.76 8.82 1.98
CA VAL A 193 16.29 8.79 2.24
C VAL A 193 15.81 10.10 2.82
N LYS A 194 16.49 10.61 3.82
CA LYS A 194 16.16 11.89 4.47
C LYS A 194 16.22 13.06 3.50
N CYS A 195 17.29 13.17 2.72
CA CYS A 195 17.44 14.20 1.70
C CYS A 195 16.27 14.16 0.69
N TYR A 196 15.87 12.96 0.26
CA TYR A 196 14.77 12.82 -0.68
C TYR A 196 13.42 13.23 -0.07
N ILE A 197 13.16 12.92 1.21
CA ILE A 197 11.96 13.35 1.92
C ILE A 197 11.92 14.89 2.00
N VAL A 198 13.02 15.49 2.43
CA VAL A 198 13.12 16.97 2.55
C VAL A 198 12.91 17.65 1.21
N LYS A 199 13.50 17.11 0.14
CA LYS A 199 13.29 17.59 -1.24
C LYS A 199 11.81 17.56 -1.62
N LEU A 200 11.14 16.41 -1.43
CA LEU A 200 9.72 16.26 -1.77
C LEU A 200 8.84 17.22 -0.98
N ALA A 201 9.11 17.37 0.31
CA ALA A 201 8.36 18.28 1.18
C ALA A 201 8.54 19.75 0.76
N GLY A 202 9.77 20.16 0.44
CA GLY A 202 10.06 21.50 -0.06
C GLY A 202 9.35 21.79 -1.38
N GLU A 203 9.49 20.90 -2.35
CA GLU A 203 8.82 21.05 -3.66
C GLU A 203 7.29 21.04 -3.60
N LEU A 204 6.70 20.48 -2.54
CA LEU A 204 5.25 20.50 -2.32
C LEU A 204 4.81 21.80 -1.63
N ALA A 205 5.68 22.40 -0.83
CA ALA A 205 5.38 23.63 -0.08
C ALA A 205 5.51 24.91 -0.92
N ASP A 206 6.33 24.89 -1.96
CA ASP A 206 6.55 25.98 -2.92
C ASP A 206 5.38 26.11 -3.92
#